data_d2515d8604db789043b19c69a1f9c715
#
_entry.id   d2515d8604db789043b19c69a1f9c715
#
_cell.length_a   1.000
_cell.length_b   1.000
_cell.length_c   1.000
_cell.angle_alpha   90.00
_cell.angle_beta   90.00
_cell.angle_gamma   90.00
#
_symmetry.space_group_name_H-M   'P 1'
#
loop_
_entity.id
_entity.type
_entity.pdbx_description
1 polymer ?
#
loop_
_entity_poly.entity_id
_entity_poly.type
_entity_poly.pdbx_seq_one_letter_code
_entity_poly.pdbx_strand_id
1 'polypeptide(L)'
;GLGDVYKRQVWELGKRIGTPDSLIYWAYKHQIPIVIPGITDGSIGAQLFMLRQKHRDFHIDTLADEQVMSDMTWDVDVSNALMVGGGISKHHVIWWNQYRGGLDAAVYITTAPEHDGSLSGARLREAISWGKMRPEAPNVCVEGDASVLLPLLGSDLFQGGDEQ
;
A
#
# COMPACT_ATOMS: atom_id res chain seq x y z
N GLY A 1 -17.03 -13.84 6.26
CA GLY A 1 -15.80 -14.56 6.54
C GLY A 1 -14.90 -13.79 7.52
N LEU A 2 -13.86 -14.42 8.04
CA LEU A 2 -12.91 -13.81 9.00
C LEU A 2 -12.18 -12.58 8.43
N GLY A 3 -11.89 -12.55 7.12
CA GLY A 3 -11.31 -11.39 6.44
C GLY A 3 -12.18 -10.12 6.49
N ASP A 4 -13.49 -10.27 6.61
CA ASP A 4 -14.41 -9.15 6.80
C ASP A 4 -14.26 -8.45 8.17
N VAL A 5 -13.77 -9.14 9.18
CA VAL A 5 -13.66 -8.60 10.54
C VAL A 5 -12.54 -7.57 10.64
N TYR A 6 -11.38 -7.84 10.01
CA TYR A 6 -10.23 -6.92 10.07
C TYR A 6 -10.45 -5.67 9.20
N LYS A 7 -10.92 -5.81 7.97
CA LYS A 7 -11.36 -4.67 7.12
C LYS A 7 -12.31 -3.76 7.89
N ARG A 8 -13.26 -4.34 8.61
CA ARG A 8 -14.22 -3.59 9.42
C ARG A 8 -13.56 -2.86 10.59
N GLN A 9 -12.50 -3.39 11.19
CA GLN A 9 -11.82 -2.75 12.33
C GLN A 9 -11.10 -1.47 11.90
N VAL A 10 -10.35 -1.47 10.80
CA VAL A 10 -9.69 -0.26 10.28
C VAL A 10 -10.72 0.76 9.79
N TRP A 11 -11.79 0.32 9.14
CA TRP A 11 -12.87 1.20 8.72
C TRP A 11 -13.66 1.76 9.91
N GLU A 12 -13.88 0.97 10.96
CA GLU A 12 -14.53 1.48 12.18
C GLU A 12 -13.66 2.54 12.87
N LEU A 13 -12.33 2.38 12.85
CA LEU A 13 -11.40 3.42 13.30
C LEU A 13 -11.52 4.69 12.44
N GLY A 14 -11.54 4.55 11.12
CA GLY A 14 -11.74 5.67 10.19
C GLY A 14 -13.06 6.41 10.42
N LYS A 15 -14.13 5.65 10.65
CA LYS A 15 -15.44 6.19 11.01
C LYS A 15 -15.40 7.00 12.31
N ARG A 16 -14.71 6.49 13.34
CA ARG A 16 -14.59 7.17 14.64
C ARG A 16 -13.70 8.41 14.59
N ILE A 17 -12.65 8.40 13.78
CA ILE A 17 -11.81 9.57 13.55
C ILE A 17 -12.66 10.73 12.99
N GLY A 18 -13.51 10.46 11.99
CA GLY A 18 -14.55 11.37 11.52
C GLY A 18 -14.07 12.67 10.86
N THR A 19 -12.76 12.81 10.60
CA THR A 19 -12.18 14.01 9.99
C THR A 19 -11.60 13.74 8.61
N PRO A 20 -11.81 14.61 7.62
CA PRO A 20 -11.26 14.48 6.28
C PRO A 20 -9.73 14.64 6.22
N ASP A 21 -9.09 15.08 7.30
CA ASP A 21 -7.63 15.16 7.38
C ASP A 21 -6.95 13.80 7.57
N SER A 22 -7.73 12.71 7.63
CA SER A 22 -7.25 11.36 7.86
C SER A 22 -7.40 10.46 6.64
N LEU A 23 -6.31 9.83 6.21
CA LEU A 23 -6.31 8.82 5.16
C LEU A 23 -7.24 7.63 5.51
N ILE A 24 -7.26 7.21 6.78
CA ILE A 24 -8.13 6.10 7.26
C ILE A 24 -9.61 6.49 7.15
N TYR A 25 -9.96 7.76 7.39
CA TYR A 25 -11.32 8.25 7.17
C TYR A 25 -11.75 8.11 5.71
N TRP A 26 -10.91 8.48 4.76
CA TRP A 26 -11.21 8.35 3.35
C TRP A 26 -11.27 6.90 2.89
N ALA A 27 -10.39 6.04 3.42
CA ALA A 27 -10.47 4.60 3.18
C ALA A 27 -11.80 4.02 3.67
N TYR A 28 -12.28 4.42 4.85
CA TYR A 28 -13.61 4.07 5.33
C TYR A 28 -14.71 4.56 4.39
N LYS A 29 -14.69 5.83 4.00
CA LYS A 29 -15.71 6.45 3.15
C LYS A 29 -15.86 5.76 1.79
N HIS A 30 -14.76 5.34 1.21
CA HIS A 30 -14.71 4.72 -0.12
C HIS A 30 -14.55 3.20 -0.08
N GLN A 31 -14.60 2.59 1.12
CA GLN A 31 -14.44 1.16 1.34
C GLN A 31 -13.13 0.59 0.74
N ILE A 32 -12.06 1.39 0.78
CA ILE A 32 -10.73 1.01 0.30
C ILE A 32 -10.06 0.14 1.37
N PRO A 33 -9.62 -1.08 1.04
CA PRO A 33 -8.89 -1.93 1.97
C PRO A 33 -7.55 -1.28 2.38
N ILE A 34 -7.20 -1.42 3.64
CA ILE A 34 -5.87 -1.06 4.16
C ILE A 34 -5.24 -2.34 4.68
N VAL A 35 -4.08 -2.68 4.14
CA VAL A 35 -3.26 -3.83 4.56
C VAL A 35 -1.96 -3.31 5.16
N ILE A 36 -1.56 -3.85 6.31
CA ILE A 36 -0.37 -3.43 7.05
C ILE A 36 0.57 -4.64 7.20
N PRO A 37 1.44 -4.92 6.21
CA PRO A 37 2.25 -6.14 6.18
C PRO A 37 3.19 -6.30 7.38
N GLY A 38 3.67 -5.21 7.94
CA GLY A 38 4.55 -5.18 9.10
C GLY A 38 3.88 -4.58 10.34
N ILE A 39 2.65 -4.98 10.65
CA ILE A 39 1.82 -4.36 11.69
C ILE A 39 2.48 -4.30 13.06
N THR A 40 3.35 -5.24 13.39
CA THR A 40 4.05 -5.28 14.68
C THR A 40 5.22 -4.29 14.76
N ASP A 41 5.70 -3.78 13.63
CA ASP A 41 6.82 -2.83 13.55
C ASP A 41 6.29 -1.42 13.22
N GLY A 42 5.81 -0.73 14.25
CA GLY A 42 5.29 0.63 14.12
C GLY A 42 4.38 1.05 15.25
N SER A 43 3.93 2.30 15.21
CA SER A 43 3.11 2.91 16.26
C SER A 43 1.78 2.18 16.49
N ILE A 44 1.14 1.72 15.42
CA ILE A 44 -0.12 0.95 15.52
C ILE A 44 0.14 -0.36 16.25
N GLY A 45 1.18 -1.12 15.87
CA GLY A 45 1.53 -2.38 16.50
C GLY A 45 1.86 -2.22 17.98
N ALA A 46 2.58 -1.15 18.35
CA ALA A 46 2.84 -0.84 19.74
C ALA A 46 1.56 -0.62 20.56
N GLN A 47 0.58 0.11 20.01
CA GLN A 47 -0.71 0.33 20.67
C GLN A 47 -1.51 -0.99 20.79
N LEU A 48 -1.49 -1.82 19.76
CA LEU A 48 -2.14 -3.13 19.78
C LEU A 48 -1.48 -4.06 20.81
N PHE A 49 -0.16 -4.02 20.95
CA PHE A 49 0.56 -4.74 21.99
C PHE A 49 0.13 -4.28 23.41
N MET A 50 0.03 -2.99 23.62
CA MET A 50 -0.45 -2.43 24.90
C MET A 50 -1.89 -2.84 25.20
N LEU A 51 -2.75 -2.85 24.17
CA LEU A 51 -4.12 -3.34 24.29
C LEU A 51 -4.16 -4.81 24.72
N ARG A 52 -3.32 -5.66 24.10
CA ARG A 52 -3.21 -7.07 24.44
C ARG A 52 -2.75 -7.32 25.88
N GLN A 53 -1.96 -6.42 26.49
CA GLN A 53 -1.60 -6.57 27.91
C GLN A 53 -2.84 -6.52 28.83
N LYS A 54 -3.88 -5.78 28.43
CA LYS A 54 -5.14 -5.63 29.15
C LYS A 54 -6.16 -6.70 28.77
N HIS A 55 -6.14 -7.14 27.49
CA HIS A 55 -7.08 -8.09 26.90
C HIS A 55 -6.30 -9.26 26.30
N ARG A 56 -6.03 -10.28 27.14
CA ARG A 56 -5.15 -11.41 26.77
C ARG A 56 -5.69 -12.28 25.63
N ASP A 57 -6.99 -12.28 25.43
CA ASP A 57 -7.72 -12.94 24.34
C ASP A 57 -7.74 -12.15 23.02
N PHE A 58 -7.23 -10.92 23.02
CA PHE A 58 -7.11 -10.11 21.82
C PHE A 58 -6.07 -10.71 20.86
N HIS A 59 -6.49 -10.96 19.63
CA HIS A 59 -5.66 -11.50 18.55
C HIS A 59 -5.82 -10.68 17.29
N ILE A 60 -4.77 -10.64 16.47
CA ILE A 60 -4.76 -10.09 15.12
C ILE A 60 -4.51 -11.27 14.18
N ASP A 61 -5.36 -11.44 13.19
CA ASP A 61 -5.19 -12.43 12.14
C ASP A 61 -4.55 -11.77 10.92
N THR A 62 -3.22 -11.84 10.84
CA THR A 62 -2.46 -11.28 9.73
C THR A 62 -2.64 -12.09 8.44
N LEU A 63 -3.00 -13.37 8.52
CA LEU A 63 -3.27 -14.19 7.34
C LEU A 63 -4.60 -13.83 6.69
N ALA A 64 -5.52 -13.20 7.42
CA ALA A 64 -6.73 -12.65 6.82
C ALA A 64 -6.45 -11.49 5.85
N ASP A 65 -5.37 -10.72 6.08
CA ASP A 65 -4.92 -9.68 5.16
C ASP A 65 -4.36 -10.29 3.86
N GLU A 66 -3.63 -11.42 3.97
CA GLU A 66 -3.12 -12.14 2.80
C GLU A 66 -4.28 -12.66 1.93
N GLN A 67 -5.39 -13.08 2.52
CA GLN A 67 -6.59 -13.44 1.76
C GLN A 67 -7.18 -12.24 1.01
N VAL A 68 -7.21 -11.07 1.64
CA VAL A 68 -7.63 -9.82 0.97
C VAL A 68 -6.75 -9.50 -0.22
N MET A 69 -5.43 -9.61 -0.05
CA MET A 69 -4.47 -9.37 -1.13
C MET A 69 -4.64 -10.39 -2.26
N SER A 70 -4.86 -11.65 -1.92
CA SER A 70 -5.16 -12.70 -2.89
C SER A 70 -6.39 -12.36 -3.71
N ASP A 71 -7.51 -12.07 -3.05
CA ASP A 71 -8.77 -11.73 -3.73
C ASP A 71 -8.58 -10.52 -4.66
N MET A 72 -7.98 -9.43 -4.16
CA MET A 72 -7.71 -8.24 -4.97
C MET A 72 -6.81 -8.53 -6.17
N THR A 73 -5.84 -9.44 -6.02
CA THR A 73 -4.88 -9.76 -7.08
C THR A 73 -5.54 -10.54 -8.22
N TRP A 74 -6.47 -11.43 -7.90
CA TRP A 74 -7.12 -12.29 -8.88
C TRP A 74 -8.41 -11.71 -9.48
N ASP A 75 -9.06 -10.76 -8.80
CA ASP A 75 -10.34 -10.19 -9.23
C ASP A 75 -10.19 -9.02 -10.22
N VAL A 76 -8.95 -8.63 -10.61
CA VAL A 76 -8.71 -7.47 -11.47
C VAL A 76 -8.00 -7.84 -12.76
N ASP A 77 -8.43 -7.23 -13.88
CA ASP A 77 -7.77 -7.36 -15.17
C ASP A 77 -6.50 -6.51 -15.27
N VAL A 78 -6.52 -5.32 -14.65
CA VAL A 78 -5.42 -4.35 -14.66
C VAL A 78 -5.03 -4.00 -13.23
N SER A 79 -3.73 -4.04 -12.94
CA SER A 79 -3.18 -3.66 -11.65
C SER A 79 -2.05 -2.65 -11.81
N ASN A 80 -2.29 -1.44 -11.35
CA ASN A 80 -1.29 -0.36 -11.35
C ASN A 80 -0.90 -0.02 -9.90
N ALA A 81 0.33 0.44 -9.71
CA ALA A 81 0.81 0.79 -8.39
C ALA A 81 1.46 2.18 -8.33
N LEU A 82 1.05 2.97 -7.34
CA LEU A 82 1.80 4.12 -6.85
C LEU A 82 2.48 3.71 -5.54
N MET A 83 3.79 3.61 -5.54
CA MET A 83 4.60 3.23 -4.38
C MET A 83 5.34 4.45 -3.86
N VAL A 84 5.19 4.71 -2.55
CA VAL A 84 5.78 5.89 -1.89
C VAL A 84 6.65 5.44 -0.73
N GLY A 85 7.90 5.85 -0.75
CA GLY A 85 8.90 5.38 0.20
C GLY A 85 9.36 3.96 -0.10
N GLY A 86 10.18 3.40 0.77
CA GLY A 86 10.82 2.12 0.50
C GLY A 86 10.36 1.00 1.41
N GLY A 87 11.02 -0.14 1.28
CA GLY A 87 10.95 -1.25 2.19
C GLY A 87 9.75 -2.17 1.98
N ILE A 88 9.10 -2.52 3.07
CA ILE A 88 8.13 -3.61 3.13
C ILE A 88 6.88 -3.38 2.27
N SER A 89 6.35 -2.17 2.22
CA SER A 89 5.13 -1.88 1.45
C SER A 89 5.36 -2.03 -0.06
N LYS A 90 6.47 -1.51 -0.58
CA LYS A 90 6.88 -1.73 -1.97
C LYS A 90 7.03 -3.22 -2.26
N HIS A 91 7.77 -3.94 -1.41
CA HIS A 91 8.00 -5.37 -1.57
C HIS A 91 6.68 -6.15 -1.60
N HIS A 92 5.78 -5.87 -0.68
CA HIS A 92 4.50 -6.55 -0.55
C HIS A 92 3.62 -6.34 -1.80
N VAL A 93 3.53 -5.10 -2.31
CA VAL A 93 2.77 -4.81 -3.54
C VAL A 93 3.30 -5.58 -4.75
N ILE A 94 4.61 -5.53 -5.00
CA ILE A 94 5.19 -6.22 -6.16
C ILE A 94 5.19 -7.75 -5.99
N TRP A 95 5.30 -8.24 -4.76
CA TRP A 95 5.23 -9.66 -4.43
C TRP A 95 3.87 -10.24 -4.82
N TRP A 96 2.78 -9.63 -4.37
CA TRP A 96 1.43 -10.11 -4.70
C TRP A 96 1.14 -10.04 -6.19
N ASN A 97 1.58 -9.00 -6.88
CA ASN A 97 1.39 -8.89 -8.32
C ASN A 97 2.18 -9.92 -9.14
N GLN A 98 3.21 -10.53 -8.56
CA GLN A 98 3.93 -11.64 -9.20
C GLN A 98 3.01 -12.80 -9.56
N TYR A 99 2.02 -13.11 -8.73
CA TYR A 99 1.09 -14.23 -8.95
C TYR A 99 0.18 -14.05 -10.17
N ARG A 100 -0.08 -12.80 -10.59
CA ARG A 100 -0.86 -12.48 -11.79
C ARG A 100 0.00 -12.16 -13.03
N GLY A 101 1.30 -12.36 -12.96
CA GLY A 101 2.23 -12.07 -14.05
C GLY A 101 2.77 -10.64 -14.04
N GLY A 102 2.65 -9.92 -12.94
CA GLY A 102 3.24 -8.62 -12.68
C GLY A 102 2.27 -7.44 -12.80
N LEU A 103 2.77 -6.26 -12.38
CA LEU A 103 2.08 -4.98 -12.52
C LEU A 103 1.98 -4.56 -13.99
N ASP A 104 0.88 -3.92 -14.34
CA ASP A 104 0.61 -3.34 -15.65
C ASP A 104 1.19 -1.93 -15.81
N ALA A 105 1.31 -1.16 -14.72
CA ALA A 105 2.05 0.10 -14.66
C ALA A 105 2.51 0.37 -13.22
N ALA A 106 3.59 1.16 -13.07
CA ALA A 106 4.08 1.52 -11.76
C ALA A 106 4.75 2.89 -11.71
N VAL A 107 4.43 3.64 -10.64
CA VAL A 107 5.16 4.84 -10.23
C VAL A 107 5.79 4.58 -8.88
N TYR A 108 7.05 4.89 -8.73
CA TYR A 108 7.77 4.74 -7.48
C TYR A 108 8.46 6.05 -7.07
N ILE A 109 8.11 6.57 -5.91
CA ILE A 109 8.69 7.78 -5.31
C ILE A 109 9.55 7.36 -4.12
N THR A 110 10.83 7.71 -4.13
CA THR A 110 11.76 7.36 -3.05
C THR A 110 12.86 8.41 -2.90
N THR A 111 13.35 8.61 -1.69
CA THR A 111 14.56 9.40 -1.42
C THR A 111 15.82 8.54 -1.47
N ALA A 112 15.70 7.22 -1.57
CA ALA A 112 16.85 6.32 -1.60
C ALA A 112 17.45 6.26 -3.02
N PRO A 113 18.73 6.61 -3.19
CA PRO A 113 19.41 6.53 -4.47
C PRO A 113 19.65 5.06 -4.89
N GLU A 114 19.74 4.82 -6.20
CA GLU A 114 19.88 3.49 -6.77
C GLU A 114 21.14 2.74 -6.25
N HIS A 115 22.22 3.47 -6.03
CA HIS A 115 23.49 2.89 -5.60
C HIS A 115 23.58 2.52 -4.12
N ASP A 116 22.53 2.81 -3.33
CA ASP A 116 22.47 2.41 -1.91
C ASP A 116 22.41 0.89 -1.71
N GLY A 117 22.11 0.12 -2.76
CA GLY A 117 21.97 -1.34 -2.68
C GLY A 117 20.83 -1.81 -1.77
N SER A 118 19.98 -0.88 -1.32
CA SER A 118 18.82 -1.17 -0.48
C SER A 118 17.59 -1.53 -1.33
N LEU A 119 16.63 -2.24 -0.74
CA LEU A 119 15.32 -2.47 -1.37
C LEU A 119 14.61 -1.15 -1.75
N SER A 120 14.82 -0.11 -0.96
CA SER A 120 14.27 1.24 -1.20
C SER A 120 14.90 1.94 -2.39
N GLY A 121 16.17 1.67 -2.72
CA GLY A 121 16.87 2.21 -3.87
C GLY A 121 16.74 1.35 -5.13
N ALA A 122 16.34 0.08 -5.01
CA ALA A 122 16.20 -0.83 -6.15
C ALA A 122 15.15 -0.33 -7.14
N ARG A 123 15.51 -0.24 -8.41
CA ARG A 123 14.63 0.21 -9.48
C ARG A 123 13.58 -0.82 -9.84
N LEU A 124 12.45 -0.34 -10.34
CA LEU A 124 11.34 -1.21 -10.77
C LEU A 124 11.72 -2.14 -11.92
N ARG A 125 12.68 -1.78 -12.76
CA ARG A 125 13.22 -2.65 -13.83
C ARG A 125 13.78 -3.97 -13.30
N GLU A 126 14.28 -4.01 -12.08
CA GLU A 126 14.75 -5.24 -11.45
C GLU A 126 13.58 -6.19 -11.13
N ALA A 127 12.39 -5.64 -10.91
CA ALA A 127 11.19 -6.42 -10.67
C ALA A 127 10.73 -7.20 -11.92
N ILE A 128 11.11 -6.78 -13.12
CA ILE A 128 10.79 -7.46 -14.38
C ILE A 128 11.42 -8.86 -14.42
N SER A 129 12.69 -8.97 -14.05
CA SER A 129 13.42 -10.24 -14.05
C SER A 129 12.85 -11.30 -13.10
N TRP A 130 12.08 -10.86 -12.11
CA TRP A 130 11.39 -11.71 -11.14
C TRP A 130 9.90 -11.91 -11.43
N GLY A 131 9.41 -11.48 -12.62
CA GLY A 131 8.00 -11.58 -12.97
C GLY A 131 7.05 -10.72 -12.12
N LYS A 132 7.58 -9.73 -11.41
CA LYS A 132 6.82 -8.83 -10.52
C LYS A 132 6.26 -7.62 -11.25
N MET A 133 6.75 -7.38 -12.46
CA MET A 133 6.27 -6.36 -13.38
C MET A 133 6.34 -6.88 -14.82
N ARG A 134 5.37 -6.56 -15.66
CA ARG A 134 5.37 -6.97 -17.06
C ARG A 134 6.48 -6.24 -17.82
N PRO A 135 7.14 -6.89 -18.78
CA PRO A 135 8.27 -6.30 -19.50
C PRO A 135 7.93 -4.98 -20.21
N GLU A 136 6.73 -4.88 -20.74
CA GLU A 136 6.22 -3.70 -21.49
C GLU A 136 5.54 -2.67 -20.60
N ALA A 137 5.42 -2.94 -19.30
CA ALA A 137 4.70 -2.07 -18.37
C ALA A 137 5.37 -0.69 -18.25
N PRO A 138 4.65 0.40 -18.50
CA PRO A 138 5.18 1.72 -18.25
C PRO A 138 5.51 1.88 -16.77
N ASN A 139 6.72 2.37 -16.51
CA ASN A 139 7.16 2.58 -15.15
C ASN A 139 8.07 3.79 -15.02
N VAL A 140 7.97 4.47 -13.89
CA VAL A 140 8.83 5.60 -13.55
C VAL A 140 9.26 5.52 -12.09
N CYS A 141 10.52 5.81 -11.85
CA CYS A 141 11.07 5.98 -10.51
C CYS A 141 11.48 7.45 -10.36
N VAL A 142 10.94 8.11 -9.36
CA VAL A 142 11.21 9.51 -9.04
C VAL A 142 11.97 9.56 -7.73
N GLU A 143 13.21 10.06 -7.79
CA GLU A 143 13.99 10.31 -6.60
C GLU A 143 13.62 11.68 -6.02
N GLY A 144 13.05 11.68 -4.83
CA GLY A 144 12.63 12.90 -4.15
C GLY A 144 11.77 12.65 -2.94
N ASP A 145 11.54 13.73 -2.19
CA ASP A 145 10.73 13.70 -0.98
C ASP A 145 9.23 13.65 -1.31
N ALA A 146 8.55 12.65 -0.79
CA ALA A 146 7.13 12.46 -0.98
C ALA A 146 6.28 13.62 -0.44
N SER A 147 6.72 14.31 0.61
CA SER A 147 6.01 15.47 1.16
C SER A 147 5.93 16.63 0.16
N VAL A 148 6.86 16.69 -0.79
CA VAL A 148 6.87 17.69 -1.87
C VAL A 148 6.17 17.13 -3.12
N LEU A 149 6.49 15.90 -3.50
CA LEU A 149 6.04 15.33 -4.77
C LEU A 149 4.56 14.94 -4.77
N LEU A 150 4.02 14.42 -3.66
CA LEU A 150 2.61 14.01 -3.62
C LEU A 150 1.63 15.19 -3.76
N PRO A 151 1.82 16.34 -3.10
CA PRO A 151 0.97 17.51 -3.34
C PRO A 151 1.01 18.02 -4.78
N LEU A 152 2.19 18.01 -5.43
CA LEU A 152 2.33 18.39 -6.83
C LEU A 152 1.57 17.43 -7.75
N LEU A 153 1.74 16.13 -7.55
CA LEU A 153 1.03 15.09 -8.29
C LEU A 153 -0.48 15.20 -8.10
N GLY A 154 -0.92 15.44 -6.85
CA GLY A 154 -2.32 15.65 -6.52
C GLY A 154 -2.91 16.88 -7.21
N SER A 155 -2.19 18.00 -7.22
CA SER A 155 -2.67 19.22 -7.86
C SER A 155 -2.91 19.05 -9.37
N ASP A 156 -2.03 18.31 -10.04
CA ASP A 156 -2.16 18.03 -11.48
C ASP A 156 -3.37 17.12 -11.77
N LEU A 157 -3.53 16.07 -10.98
CA LEU A 157 -4.66 15.14 -11.10
C LEU A 157 -6.02 15.82 -10.88
N PHE A 158 -6.10 16.79 -9.94
CA PHE A 158 -7.35 17.49 -9.64
C PHE A 158 -7.64 18.64 -10.61
N GLN A 159 -6.63 19.26 -11.24
CA GLN A 159 -6.84 20.29 -12.25
C GLN A 159 -7.25 19.70 -13.61
N GLY A 160 -6.79 18.51 -13.96
CA GLY A 160 -7.16 17.82 -15.20
C GLY A 160 -8.59 17.24 -15.21
N GLY A 161 -9.30 17.24 -14.09
CA GLY A 161 -10.67 16.73 -13.98
C GLY A 161 -11.76 17.71 -14.43
N ASP A 162 -11.45 18.99 -14.59
CA ASP A 162 -12.43 20.02 -14.96
C ASP A 162 -12.51 20.29 -16.48
N GLU A 163 -11.73 19.56 -17.30
CA GLU A 163 -11.69 19.75 -18.77
C GLU A 163 -12.30 18.59 -19.59
N GLN A 164 -13.15 17.73 -18.98
CA GLN A 164 -13.85 16.68 -19.74
C GLN A 164 -15.37 16.76 -19.61
#